data_a3940d584a3705f4850a7d4f956ce07b
#
_entry.id   a3940d584a3705f4850a7d4f956ce07b
#
_cell.length_a   1.000
_cell.length_b   1.000
_cell.length_c   1.000
_cell.angle_alpha   90.00
_cell.angle_beta   90.00
_cell.angle_gamma   90.00
#
_symmetry.space_group_name_H-M   'P 1'
#
loop_
_entity.id
_entity.type
_entity.pdbx_description
1 polymer ?
#
loop_
_entity_poly.entity_id
_entity_poly.type
_entity_poly.pdbx_seq_one_letter_code
_entity_poly.pdbx_strand_id
1 'polypeptide(L)'
;VASSYTLQLFFDFSGYSDMAVGLARMLNFEIPINFNAPYRATNLINFWQRWHISLTNAITACVYLPIMKFFKSKTILNTCIASFITFFIVGMWHGSGWTFFCFSICIATSIQINYIWRSMGFSLPKIPSHVLLMMFVISTMVFLRSDNLDIAMKILGSMFAGNLEFPRKIVELASYIGFNFNVGNVPGDLPKSIFLIGILIVVFSPTSNQIVKKIEPRFAISIL
;
A
#
# COMPACT_ATOMS: atom_id res chain seq x y z
N VAL A 1 9.55 -11.79 -3.96
CA VAL A 1 8.92 -12.14 -2.67
C VAL A 1 8.18 -10.91 -2.11
N ALA A 2 8.83 -9.81 -1.74
CA ALA A 2 8.20 -8.65 -1.09
C ALA A 2 7.07 -8.03 -1.93
N SER A 3 7.33 -7.77 -3.21
CA SER A 3 6.31 -7.20 -4.12
C SER A 3 5.12 -8.14 -4.33
N SER A 4 5.36 -9.46 -4.40
CA SER A 4 4.29 -10.45 -4.54
C SER A 4 3.41 -10.48 -3.30
N TYR A 5 4.01 -10.42 -2.10
CA TYR A 5 3.26 -10.34 -0.85
C TYR A 5 2.42 -9.05 -0.77
N THR A 6 2.98 -7.91 -1.19
CA THR A 6 2.26 -6.63 -1.20
C THR A 6 1.01 -6.69 -2.10
N LEU A 7 1.12 -7.32 -3.28
CA LEU A 7 -0.04 -7.55 -4.16
C LEU A 7 -1.02 -8.57 -3.57
N GLN A 8 -0.52 -9.67 -3.02
CA GLN A 8 -1.35 -10.67 -2.36
C GLN A 8 -2.19 -10.04 -1.25
N LEU A 9 -1.56 -9.31 -0.32
CA LEU A 9 -2.26 -8.63 0.76
C LEU A 9 -3.35 -7.68 0.25
N PHE A 10 -3.07 -6.96 -0.83
CA PHE A 10 -4.05 -6.07 -1.44
C PHE A 10 -5.25 -6.84 -2.01
N PHE A 11 -5.01 -7.86 -2.82
CA PHE A 11 -6.10 -8.59 -3.46
C PHE A 11 -6.94 -9.37 -2.44
N ASP A 12 -6.29 -9.99 -1.46
CA ASP A 12 -6.99 -10.72 -0.39
C ASP A 12 -7.86 -9.77 0.43
N PHE A 13 -7.32 -8.64 0.88
CA PHE A 13 -8.05 -7.72 1.73
C PHE A 13 -9.06 -6.85 0.97
N SER A 14 -8.73 -6.39 -0.24
CA SER A 14 -9.70 -5.65 -1.05
C SER A 14 -10.84 -6.54 -1.51
N GLY A 15 -10.57 -7.78 -1.92
CA GLY A 15 -11.60 -8.75 -2.29
C GLY A 15 -12.53 -9.09 -1.11
N TYR A 16 -11.97 -9.34 0.07
CA TYR A 16 -12.76 -9.51 1.29
C TYR A 16 -13.66 -8.28 1.58
N SER A 17 -13.09 -7.08 1.48
CA SER A 17 -13.84 -5.84 1.71
C SER A 17 -14.96 -5.63 0.70
N ASP A 18 -14.73 -5.96 -0.56
CA ASP A 18 -15.75 -5.86 -1.61
C ASP A 18 -16.87 -6.87 -1.41
N MET A 19 -16.55 -8.11 -0.97
CA MET A 19 -17.57 -9.10 -0.57
C MET A 19 -18.40 -8.61 0.60
N ALA A 20 -17.77 -8.02 1.62
CA ALA A 20 -18.48 -7.45 2.77
C ALA A 20 -19.43 -6.31 2.36
N VAL A 21 -18.99 -5.40 1.48
CA VAL A 21 -19.83 -4.32 0.93
C VAL A 21 -21.01 -4.89 0.13
N GLY A 22 -20.75 -5.91 -0.69
CA GLY A 22 -21.81 -6.58 -1.47
C GLY A 22 -22.86 -7.22 -0.57
N LEU A 23 -22.44 -7.99 0.44
CA LEU A 23 -23.34 -8.64 1.40
C LEU A 23 -24.15 -7.62 2.22
N ALA A 24 -23.52 -6.54 2.70
CA ALA A 24 -24.21 -5.50 3.42
C ALA A 24 -25.32 -4.86 2.57
N ARG A 25 -25.04 -4.59 1.28
CA ARG A 25 -26.05 -4.06 0.35
C ARG A 25 -27.21 -5.02 0.11
N MET A 26 -26.95 -6.32 0.05
CA MET A 26 -28.04 -7.33 -0.05
C MET A 26 -28.95 -7.30 1.18
N LEU A 27 -28.43 -6.89 2.33
CA LEU A 27 -29.19 -6.71 3.58
C LEU A 27 -29.69 -5.27 3.79
N ASN A 28 -29.59 -4.43 2.75
CA ASN A 28 -29.96 -3.00 2.77
C ASN A 28 -29.15 -2.16 3.78
N PHE A 29 -27.88 -2.52 4.03
CA PHE A 29 -26.94 -1.72 4.81
C PHE A 29 -25.88 -1.09 3.90
N GLU A 30 -25.52 0.16 4.17
CA GLU A 30 -24.40 0.82 3.54
C GLU A 30 -23.19 0.83 4.47
N ILE A 31 -22.12 0.12 4.08
CA ILE A 31 -20.82 0.20 4.76
C ILE A 31 -19.79 0.89 3.87
N PRO A 32 -18.83 1.61 4.47
CA PRO A 32 -17.83 2.33 3.70
C PRO A 32 -16.90 1.40 2.92
N ILE A 33 -16.49 1.84 1.72
CA ILE A 33 -15.45 1.15 0.97
C ILE A 33 -14.09 1.28 1.67
N ASN A 34 -13.27 0.24 1.62
CA ASN A 34 -11.96 0.22 2.26
C ASN A 34 -10.80 0.55 1.32
N PHE A 35 -10.95 0.34 0.03
CA PHE A 35 -9.89 0.53 -0.96
C PHE A 35 -10.35 1.37 -2.14
N ASN A 36 -9.49 2.32 -2.56
CA ASN A 36 -9.73 3.16 -3.74
C ASN A 36 -8.44 3.33 -4.56
N ALA A 37 -8.03 2.26 -5.23
CA ALA A 37 -6.80 2.22 -6.05
C ALA A 37 -5.56 2.79 -5.31
N PRO A 38 -5.15 2.24 -4.16
CA PRO A 38 -4.07 2.79 -3.33
C PRO A 38 -2.73 2.84 -4.06
N TYR A 39 -2.45 1.89 -4.93
CA TYR A 39 -1.21 1.84 -5.71
C TYR A 39 -1.13 2.85 -6.86
N ARG A 40 -2.15 3.69 -7.06
CA ARG A 40 -2.09 4.87 -7.94
C ARG A 40 -1.74 6.16 -7.21
N ALA A 41 -1.53 6.08 -5.90
CA ALA A 41 -1.10 7.24 -5.12
C ALA A 41 0.30 7.69 -5.54
N THR A 42 0.57 8.97 -5.38
CA THR A 42 1.87 9.58 -5.68
C THR A 42 2.56 10.13 -4.42
N ASN A 43 1.92 10.00 -3.25
CA ASN A 43 2.51 10.33 -1.96
C ASN A 43 1.86 9.50 -0.84
N LEU A 44 2.53 9.43 0.30
CA LEU A 44 2.12 8.62 1.45
C LEU A 44 0.76 9.00 2.02
N ILE A 45 0.46 10.29 2.14
CA ILE A 45 -0.84 10.74 2.65
C ILE A 45 -1.96 10.26 1.74
N ASN A 46 -1.79 10.42 0.42
CA ASN A 46 -2.77 9.96 -0.56
C ASN A 46 -2.88 8.43 -0.59
N PHE A 47 -1.79 7.71 -0.32
CA PHE A 47 -1.81 6.25 -0.19
C PHE A 47 -2.71 5.81 0.98
N TRP A 48 -2.51 6.34 2.18
CA TRP A 48 -3.32 6.00 3.35
C TRP A 48 -4.78 6.45 3.26
N GLN A 49 -5.07 7.52 2.52
CA GLN A 49 -6.45 7.91 2.20
C GLN A 49 -7.18 6.93 1.25
N ARG A 50 -6.44 6.00 0.65
CA ARG A 50 -6.95 5.00 -0.32
C ARG A 50 -6.81 3.56 0.17
N TRP A 51 -5.98 3.33 1.18
CA TRP A 51 -5.72 2.04 1.80
C TRP A 51 -6.41 1.94 3.15
N HIS A 52 -7.21 0.90 3.35
CA HIS A 52 -7.93 0.64 4.61
C HIS A 52 -8.65 1.88 5.15
N ILE A 53 -9.51 2.47 4.34
CA ILE A 53 -10.13 3.78 4.56
C ILE A 53 -10.92 3.82 5.87
N SER A 54 -11.63 2.73 6.22
CA SER A 54 -12.41 2.66 7.46
C SER A 54 -11.51 2.75 8.70
N LEU A 55 -10.37 2.04 8.71
CA LEU A 55 -9.38 2.14 9.78
C LEU A 55 -8.79 3.55 9.86
N THR A 56 -8.39 4.11 8.72
CA THR A 56 -7.81 5.46 8.66
C THR A 56 -8.79 6.50 9.22
N ASN A 57 -10.07 6.40 8.90
CA ASN A 57 -11.11 7.30 9.42
C ASN A 57 -11.33 7.08 10.93
N ALA A 58 -11.42 5.83 11.38
CA ALA A 58 -11.62 5.51 12.79
C ALA A 58 -10.46 6.03 13.67
N ILE A 59 -9.22 5.74 13.27
CA ILE A 59 -8.04 6.17 14.03
C ILE A 59 -7.85 7.70 13.98
N THR A 60 -8.23 8.34 12.88
CA THR A 60 -8.26 9.79 12.79
C THR A 60 -9.25 10.38 13.79
N ALA A 61 -10.44 9.84 13.88
CA ALA A 61 -11.46 10.32 14.81
C ALA A 61 -11.12 10.02 16.27
N CYS A 62 -10.60 8.82 16.56
CA CYS A 62 -10.38 8.35 17.94
C CYS A 62 -9.01 8.74 18.52
N VAL A 63 -8.00 9.01 17.70
CA VAL A 63 -6.63 9.30 18.16
C VAL A 63 -6.16 10.67 17.66
N TYR A 64 -6.10 10.87 16.36
CA TYR A 64 -5.52 12.10 15.79
C TYR A 64 -6.28 13.37 16.22
N LEU A 65 -7.59 13.40 16.05
CA LEU A 65 -8.39 14.58 16.38
C LEU A 65 -8.42 14.92 17.88
N PRO A 66 -8.54 13.97 18.83
CA PRO A 66 -8.38 14.26 20.25
C PRO A 66 -7.02 14.86 20.59
N ILE A 67 -5.91 14.33 20.05
CA ILE A 67 -4.56 14.89 20.28
C ILE A 67 -4.48 16.31 19.72
N MET A 68 -5.00 16.56 18.52
CA MET A 68 -5.01 17.89 17.93
C MET A 68 -5.87 18.89 18.73
N LYS A 69 -6.96 18.45 19.33
CA LYS A 69 -7.77 19.27 20.25
C LYS A 69 -7.00 19.64 21.52
N PHE A 70 -6.20 18.71 22.05
CA PHE A 70 -5.34 18.97 23.22
C PHE A 70 -4.31 20.06 22.92
N PHE A 71 -3.69 20.07 21.73
CA PHE A 71 -2.72 21.11 21.35
C PHE A 71 -3.33 22.49 21.08
N LYS A 72 -4.63 22.60 20.90
CA LYS A 72 -5.36 23.88 20.64
C LYS A 72 -4.86 24.69 19.42
N SER A 73 -3.84 24.21 18.71
CA SER A 73 -3.25 24.91 17.55
C SER A 73 -2.83 23.91 16.46
N LYS A 74 -2.95 24.33 15.21
CA LYS A 74 -2.59 23.51 14.03
C LYS A 74 -1.21 23.87 13.48
N THR A 75 -0.20 23.93 14.34
CA THR A 75 1.19 24.11 13.90
C THR A 75 1.68 22.85 13.20
N ILE A 76 2.71 22.97 12.36
CA ILE A 76 3.36 21.81 11.72
C ILE A 76 3.86 20.83 12.77
N LEU A 77 4.48 21.32 13.85
CA LEU A 77 4.99 20.48 14.93
C LEU A 77 3.86 19.67 15.59
N ASN A 78 2.74 20.31 15.95
CA ASN A 78 1.61 19.63 16.59
C ASN A 78 0.97 18.59 15.64
N THR A 79 0.87 18.91 14.36
CA THR A 79 0.42 17.98 13.31
C THR A 79 1.37 16.79 13.19
N CYS A 80 2.68 17.01 13.23
CA CYS A 80 3.68 15.96 13.21
C CYS A 80 3.58 15.07 14.45
N ILE A 81 3.50 15.62 15.65
CA ILE A 81 3.39 14.82 16.89
C ILE A 81 2.10 13.98 16.86
N ALA A 82 0.96 14.60 16.56
CA ALA A 82 -0.32 13.91 16.52
C ALA A 82 -0.34 12.78 15.48
N SER A 83 0.16 13.04 14.26
CA SER A 83 0.21 12.03 13.22
C SER A 83 1.24 10.93 13.53
N PHE A 84 2.40 11.26 14.14
CA PHE A 84 3.37 10.25 14.56
C PHE A 84 2.74 9.27 15.55
N ILE A 85 2.14 9.77 16.62
CA ILE A 85 1.47 8.94 17.65
C ILE A 85 0.38 8.08 16.99
N THR A 86 -0.42 8.68 16.10
CA THR A 86 -1.51 7.98 15.41
C THR A 86 -0.99 6.81 14.57
N PHE A 87 -0.02 7.05 13.71
CA PHE A 87 0.53 5.99 12.83
C PHE A 87 1.38 4.97 13.59
N PHE A 88 2.03 5.39 14.67
CA PHE A 88 2.73 4.46 15.56
C PHE A 88 1.75 3.48 16.23
N ILE A 89 0.63 3.98 16.75
CA ILE A 89 -0.44 3.13 17.33
C ILE A 89 -1.00 2.18 16.28
N VAL A 90 -1.29 2.66 15.05
CA VAL A 90 -1.77 1.81 13.96
C VAL A 90 -0.79 0.67 13.66
N GLY A 91 0.50 0.97 13.60
CA GLY A 91 1.51 -0.06 13.34
C GLY A 91 1.59 -1.09 14.46
N MET A 92 1.59 -0.66 15.73
CA MET A 92 1.61 -1.54 16.90
C MET A 92 0.32 -2.34 17.06
N TRP A 93 -0.79 -1.85 16.55
CA TRP A 93 -2.05 -2.60 16.53
C TRP A 93 -1.98 -3.89 15.68
N HIS A 94 -1.11 -3.95 14.70
CA HIS A 94 -0.90 -5.14 13.86
C HIS A 94 -0.23 -6.30 14.63
N GLY A 95 0.49 -6.03 15.72
CA GLY A 95 1.14 -7.06 16.53
C GLY A 95 2.17 -6.49 17.52
N SER A 96 2.63 -7.33 18.43
CA SER A 96 3.53 -6.96 19.56
C SER A 96 5.02 -7.28 19.32
N GLY A 97 5.38 -7.81 18.14
CA GLY A 97 6.76 -8.19 17.84
C GLY A 97 7.64 -7.01 17.38
N TRP A 98 8.95 -7.19 17.41
CA TRP A 98 9.92 -6.19 16.94
C TRP A 98 9.75 -5.82 15.46
N THR A 99 9.24 -6.71 14.63
CA THR A 99 8.93 -6.41 13.22
C THR A 99 7.80 -5.39 13.12
N PHE A 100 6.75 -5.51 13.94
CA PHE A 100 5.66 -4.54 13.99
C PHE A 100 6.10 -3.20 14.58
N PHE A 101 7.01 -3.23 15.57
CA PHE A 101 7.62 -2.00 16.08
C PHE A 101 8.39 -1.26 14.98
N CYS A 102 9.25 -1.95 14.22
CA CYS A 102 9.96 -1.35 13.09
C CYS A 102 9.00 -0.85 12.01
N PHE A 103 7.97 -1.61 11.67
CA PHE A 103 6.91 -1.17 10.78
C PHE A 103 6.27 0.13 11.25
N SER A 104 5.89 0.20 12.54
CA SER A 104 5.26 1.38 13.14
C SER A 104 6.14 2.62 13.05
N ILE A 105 7.42 2.49 13.40
CA ILE A 105 8.40 3.58 13.30
C ILE A 105 8.56 4.03 11.84
N CYS A 106 8.69 3.09 10.90
CA CYS A 106 8.85 3.42 9.48
C CYS A 106 7.67 4.21 8.94
N ILE A 107 6.42 3.75 9.16
CA ILE A 107 5.25 4.46 8.66
C ILE A 107 5.05 5.81 9.37
N ALA A 108 5.20 5.85 10.71
CA ALA A 108 5.05 7.08 11.46
C ALA A 108 6.08 8.13 11.01
N THR A 109 7.36 7.77 10.90
CA THR A 109 8.43 8.70 10.47
C THR A 109 8.25 9.16 9.03
N SER A 110 7.86 8.27 8.12
CA SER A 110 7.67 8.63 6.71
C SER A 110 6.55 9.65 6.49
N ILE A 111 5.51 9.62 7.31
CA ILE A 111 4.46 10.65 7.29
C ILE A 111 5.03 12.00 7.71
N GLN A 112 5.91 12.05 8.72
CA GLN A 112 6.56 13.29 9.15
C GLN A 112 7.43 13.86 8.03
N ILE A 113 8.27 13.02 7.41
CA ILE A 113 9.08 13.42 6.26
C ILE A 113 8.21 14.02 5.17
N ASN A 114 7.07 13.39 4.87
CA ASN A 114 6.15 13.89 3.85
C ASN A 114 5.53 15.26 4.23
N TYR A 115 5.14 15.47 5.49
CA TYR A 115 4.62 16.75 5.97
C TYR A 115 5.68 17.86 5.89
N ILE A 116 6.90 17.59 6.39
CA ILE A 116 8.01 18.56 6.38
C ILE A 116 8.39 18.90 4.94
N TRP A 117 8.56 17.89 4.07
CA TRP A 117 8.86 18.07 2.65
C TRP A 117 7.88 19.03 1.96
N ARG A 118 6.60 18.80 2.17
CA ARG A 118 5.54 19.64 1.60
C ARG A 118 5.51 21.04 2.20
N SER A 119 5.78 21.18 3.50
CA SER A 119 5.82 22.50 4.17
C SER A 119 6.98 23.37 3.68
N MET A 120 8.07 22.74 3.20
CA MET A 120 9.21 23.43 2.57
C MET A 120 8.95 23.81 1.10
N GLY A 121 7.77 23.50 0.55
CA GLY A 121 7.41 23.79 -0.84
C GLY A 121 8.01 22.83 -1.86
N PHE A 122 8.69 21.75 -1.44
CA PHE A 122 9.26 20.77 -2.36
C PHE A 122 8.20 19.88 -2.97
N SER A 123 8.33 19.63 -4.27
CA SER A 123 7.51 18.69 -5.02
C SER A 123 8.37 17.85 -5.96
N LEU A 124 8.05 16.57 -6.08
CA LEU A 124 8.67 15.69 -7.05
C LEU A 124 7.71 15.49 -8.25
N PRO A 125 8.24 15.30 -9.46
CA PRO A 125 7.44 14.86 -10.60
C PRO A 125 6.68 13.56 -10.26
N LYS A 126 5.54 13.32 -10.93
CA LYS A 126 4.63 12.21 -10.62
C LYS A 126 5.30 10.82 -10.65
N ILE A 127 6.13 10.56 -11.67
CA ILE A 127 6.77 9.25 -11.84
C ILE A 127 7.78 8.94 -10.71
N PRO A 128 8.82 9.77 -10.45
CA PRO A 128 9.73 9.50 -9.33
C PRO A 128 9.03 9.48 -7.97
N SER A 129 8.04 10.33 -7.74
CA SER A 129 7.19 10.29 -6.54
C SER A 129 6.51 8.93 -6.36
N HIS A 130 5.92 8.42 -7.42
CA HIS A 130 5.25 7.11 -7.41
C HIS A 130 6.23 5.96 -7.18
N VAL A 131 7.39 5.97 -7.85
CA VAL A 131 8.43 4.95 -7.67
C VAL A 131 8.92 4.93 -6.22
N LEU A 132 9.26 6.08 -5.65
CA LEU A 132 9.70 6.18 -4.25
C LEU A 132 8.63 5.70 -3.28
N LEU A 133 7.38 6.07 -3.51
CA LEU A 133 6.25 5.59 -2.70
C LEU A 133 6.13 4.06 -2.76
N MET A 134 6.17 3.47 -3.96
CA MET A 134 6.07 2.02 -4.11
C MET A 134 7.25 1.29 -3.48
N MET A 135 8.47 1.76 -3.67
CA MET A 135 9.66 1.20 -3.00
C MET A 135 9.49 1.24 -1.48
N PHE A 136 9.03 2.36 -0.92
CA PHE A 136 8.78 2.48 0.50
C PHE A 136 7.69 1.52 0.99
N VAL A 137 6.53 1.49 0.32
CA VAL A 137 5.41 0.59 0.68
C VAL A 137 5.84 -0.86 0.65
N ILE A 138 6.49 -1.32 -0.44
CA ILE A 138 6.97 -2.70 -0.58
C ILE A 138 7.98 -3.03 0.52
N SER A 139 8.91 -2.12 0.84
CA SER A 139 9.91 -2.33 1.89
C SER A 139 9.27 -2.42 3.29
N THR A 140 8.29 -1.58 3.59
CA THR A 140 7.62 -1.63 4.91
C THR A 140 6.74 -2.88 5.07
N MET A 141 6.13 -3.38 3.99
CA MET A 141 5.36 -4.63 4.02
C MET A 141 6.22 -5.87 4.35
N VAL A 142 7.53 -5.82 4.14
CA VAL A 142 8.46 -6.88 4.57
C VAL A 142 8.39 -7.10 6.08
N PHE A 143 8.32 -6.03 6.87
CA PHE A 143 8.20 -6.14 8.32
C PHE A 143 6.90 -6.80 8.77
N LEU A 144 5.78 -6.53 8.09
CA LEU A 144 4.49 -7.16 8.41
C LEU A 144 4.47 -8.67 8.12
N ARG A 145 5.26 -9.11 7.14
CA ARG A 145 5.26 -10.52 6.69
C ARG A 145 6.31 -11.36 7.40
N SER A 146 7.39 -10.75 7.89
CA SER A 146 8.52 -11.48 8.44
C SER A 146 8.27 -11.94 9.86
N ASP A 147 8.65 -13.19 10.16
CA ASP A 147 8.49 -13.78 11.49
C ASP A 147 9.43 -13.14 12.52
N ASN A 148 10.58 -12.62 12.07
CA ASN A 148 11.55 -11.93 12.92
C ASN A 148 12.36 -10.89 12.14
N LEU A 149 13.13 -10.05 12.87
CA LEU A 149 13.93 -8.98 12.27
C LEU A 149 15.06 -9.49 11.38
N ASP A 150 15.69 -10.62 11.70
CA ASP A 150 16.79 -11.16 10.89
C ASP A 150 16.33 -11.53 9.49
N ILE A 151 15.15 -12.14 9.39
CA ILE A 151 14.52 -12.47 8.10
C ILE A 151 14.13 -11.18 7.36
N ALA A 152 13.53 -10.22 8.07
CA ALA A 152 13.17 -8.94 7.47
C ALA A 152 14.38 -8.22 6.89
N MET A 153 15.47 -8.13 7.65
CA MET A 153 16.71 -7.47 7.21
C MET A 153 17.39 -8.20 6.06
N LYS A 154 17.38 -9.54 6.03
CA LYS A 154 17.87 -10.33 4.88
C LYS A 154 17.08 -10.04 3.60
N ILE A 155 15.75 -9.99 3.70
CA ILE A 155 14.89 -9.67 2.54
C ILE A 155 15.15 -8.24 2.07
N LEU A 156 15.17 -7.26 2.98
CA LEU A 156 15.47 -5.87 2.65
C LEU A 156 16.88 -5.73 2.05
N GLY A 157 17.89 -6.36 2.65
CA GLY A 157 19.26 -6.38 2.11
C GLY A 157 19.29 -6.91 0.69
N SER A 158 18.61 -8.03 0.40
CA SER A 158 18.57 -8.60 -0.95
C SER A 158 17.81 -7.71 -1.96
N MET A 159 16.81 -6.94 -1.52
CA MET A 159 16.10 -5.99 -2.39
C MET A 159 17.01 -4.86 -2.89
N PHE A 160 17.97 -4.42 -2.06
CA PHE A 160 18.85 -3.30 -2.37
C PHE A 160 20.27 -3.71 -2.77
N ALA A 161 20.65 -4.99 -2.63
CA ALA A 161 21.97 -5.51 -2.98
C ALA A 161 22.26 -5.62 -4.50
N GLY A 162 21.33 -5.18 -5.34
CA GLY A 162 21.52 -5.15 -6.79
C GLY A 162 21.39 -6.51 -7.49
N ASN A 163 21.03 -7.58 -6.80
CA ASN A 163 20.74 -8.89 -7.38
C ASN A 163 19.32 -8.89 -8.01
N LEU A 164 19.14 -8.05 -9.03
CA LEU A 164 17.92 -8.02 -9.82
C LEU A 164 17.88 -9.26 -10.73
N GLU A 165 17.11 -10.26 -10.34
CA GLU A 165 16.80 -11.38 -11.21
C GLU A 165 15.72 -10.97 -12.21
N PHE A 166 16.14 -10.69 -13.43
CA PHE A 166 15.23 -10.43 -14.53
C PHE A 166 14.70 -11.73 -15.15
N PRO A 167 13.47 -11.77 -15.69
CA PRO A 167 12.98 -12.89 -16.48
C PRO A 167 13.95 -13.23 -17.62
N ARG A 168 14.20 -14.53 -17.85
CA ARG A 168 15.18 -15.00 -18.85
C ARG A 168 15.00 -14.32 -20.21
N LYS A 169 13.77 -14.19 -20.71
CA LYS A 169 13.44 -13.49 -21.97
C LYS A 169 13.85 -12.01 -21.99
N ILE A 170 13.74 -11.31 -20.86
CA ILE A 170 14.20 -9.91 -20.76
C ILE A 170 15.71 -9.85 -20.78
N VAL A 171 16.38 -10.80 -20.14
CA VAL A 171 17.84 -10.91 -20.14
C VAL A 171 18.36 -11.27 -21.53
N GLU A 172 17.74 -12.23 -22.21
CA GLU A 172 18.06 -12.60 -23.59
C GLU A 172 17.86 -11.42 -24.55
N LEU A 173 16.73 -10.69 -24.43
CA LEU A 173 16.49 -9.49 -25.23
C LEU A 173 17.51 -8.37 -24.91
N ALA A 174 17.82 -8.17 -23.64
CA ALA A 174 18.81 -7.18 -23.22
C ALA A 174 20.24 -7.56 -23.63
N SER A 175 20.60 -8.85 -23.61
CA SER A 175 21.88 -9.33 -24.13
C SER A 175 22.01 -9.12 -25.64
N TYR A 176 20.91 -9.23 -26.37
CA TYR A 176 20.84 -8.97 -27.81
C TYR A 176 21.15 -7.50 -28.15
N ILE A 177 20.82 -6.57 -27.24
CA ILE A 177 21.12 -5.14 -27.38
C ILE A 177 22.36 -4.69 -26.57
N GLY A 178 23.18 -5.64 -26.13
CA GLY A 178 24.49 -5.37 -25.50
C GLY A 178 24.49 -5.20 -23.98
N PHE A 179 23.38 -5.43 -23.30
CA PHE A 179 23.30 -5.40 -21.83
C PHE A 179 23.43 -6.81 -21.24
N ASN A 180 24.48 -7.07 -20.44
CA ASN A 180 24.67 -8.35 -19.75
C ASN A 180 24.16 -8.27 -18.30
N PHE A 181 23.12 -9.05 -18.00
CA PHE A 181 22.61 -9.21 -16.64
C PHE A 181 22.98 -10.61 -16.09
N ASN A 182 23.38 -10.66 -14.81
CA ASN A 182 23.60 -11.94 -14.13
C ASN A 182 22.23 -12.55 -13.75
N VAL A 183 21.90 -13.69 -14.35
CA VAL A 183 20.60 -14.35 -14.13
C VAL A 183 20.76 -15.49 -13.15
N GLY A 184 20.23 -15.34 -11.93
CA GLY A 184 20.04 -16.46 -11.01
C GLY A 184 19.00 -17.47 -11.52
N ASN A 185 19.12 -18.73 -11.11
CA ASN A 185 18.15 -19.78 -11.46
C ASN A 185 16.78 -19.49 -10.84
N VAL A 186 15.82 -19.01 -11.65
CA VAL A 186 14.45 -18.77 -11.22
C VAL A 186 13.56 -19.90 -11.70
N PRO A 187 12.91 -20.67 -10.81
CA PRO A 187 12.01 -21.75 -11.20
C PRO A 187 10.71 -21.18 -11.82
N GLY A 188 10.35 -21.65 -13.02
CA GLY A 188 8.99 -21.57 -13.61
C GLY A 188 8.49 -20.20 -14.09
N ASP A 189 7.99 -20.13 -15.32
CA ASP A 189 7.48 -18.90 -15.96
C ASP A 189 6.08 -18.47 -15.49
N LEU A 190 5.30 -19.38 -14.91
CA LEU A 190 3.91 -19.14 -14.51
C LEU A 190 3.74 -18.09 -13.39
N PRO A 191 4.51 -18.12 -12.31
CA PRO A 191 4.38 -17.15 -11.22
C PRO A 191 4.68 -15.71 -11.62
N LYS A 192 5.54 -15.50 -12.62
CA LYS A 192 5.95 -14.16 -13.10
C LYS A 192 4.90 -13.50 -13.95
N SER A 193 4.22 -14.27 -14.80
CA SER A 193 3.11 -13.77 -15.62
C SER A 193 1.93 -13.34 -14.76
N ILE A 194 1.57 -14.13 -13.75
CA ILE A 194 0.51 -13.79 -12.79
C ILE A 194 0.87 -12.51 -12.03
N PHE A 195 2.11 -12.37 -11.59
CA PHE A 195 2.59 -11.16 -10.92
C PHE A 195 2.49 -9.92 -11.83
N LEU A 196 2.93 -10.03 -13.08
CA LEU A 196 2.82 -8.94 -14.05
C LEU A 196 1.37 -8.56 -14.34
N ILE A 197 0.49 -9.55 -14.52
CA ILE A 197 -0.95 -9.33 -14.68
C ILE A 197 -1.52 -8.62 -13.46
N GLY A 198 -1.14 -9.02 -12.23
CA GLY A 198 -1.55 -8.37 -11.00
C GLY A 198 -1.16 -6.89 -10.96
N ILE A 199 0.08 -6.56 -11.35
CA ILE A 199 0.53 -5.15 -11.46
C ILE A 199 -0.30 -4.39 -12.48
N LEU A 200 -0.52 -4.95 -13.67
CA LEU A 200 -1.30 -4.30 -14.73
C LEU A 200 -2.75 -4.02 -14.28
N ILE A 201 -3.38 -4.98 -13.60
CA ILE A 201 -4.72 -4.79 -13.04
C ILE A 201 -4.72 -3.65 -12.02
N VAL A 202 -3.82 -3.66 -11.08
CA VAL A 202 -3.78 -2.66 -9.99
C VAL A 202 -3.51 -1.24 -10.50
N VAL A 203 -2.68 -1.12 -11.54
CA VAL A 203 -2.29 0.19 -12.09
C VAL A 203 -3.32 0.71 -13.10
N PHE A 204 -3.88 -0.13 -13.96
CA PHE A 204 -4.65 0.32 -15.11
C PHE A 204 -6.15 0.00 -15.03
N SER A 205 -6.58 -1.07 -14.35
CA SER A 205 -7.99 -1.46 -14.34
C SER A 205 -8.84 -0.56 -13.45
N PRO A 206 -10.10 -0.30 -13.79
CA PRO A 206 -11.03 0.38 -12.91
C PRO A 206 -11.21 -0.42 -11.60
N THR A 207 -11.47 0.27 -10.49
CA THR A 207 -11.77 -0.42 -9.22
C THR A 207 -13.13 -1.12 -9.30
N SER A 208 -13.33 -2.18 -8.51
CA SER A 208 -14.61 -2.87 -8.36
C SER A 208 -15.78 -1.90 -8.13
N ASN A 209 -15.58 -0.91 -7.26
CA ASN A 209 -16.57 0.12 -6.98
C ASN A 209 -16.85 1.04 -8.19
N GLN A 210 -15.87 1.31 -9.05
CA GLN A 210 -16.08 2.07 -10.30
C GLN A 210 -16.83 1.24 -11.32
N ILE A 211 -16.60 -0.08 -11.38
CA ILE A 211 -17.33 -1.00 -12.25
C ILE A 211 -18.79 -1.08 -11.81
N VAL A 212 -19.03 -1.35 -10.53
CA VAL A 212 -20.39 -1.48 -9.97
C VAL A 212 -21.22 -0.21 -10.19
N LYS A 213 -20.63 0.98 -10.02
CA LYS A 213 -21.33 2.26 -10.29
C LYS A 213 -21.73 2.45 -11.77
N LYS A 214 -21.07 1.78 -12.71
CA LYS A 214 -21.39 1.85 -14.13
C LYS A 214 -22.43 0.82 -14.56
N ILE A 215 -22.63 -0.23 -13.77
CA ILE A 215 -23.66 -1.24 -14.01
C ILE A 215 -25.00 -0.65 -13.50
N GLU A 216 -25.77 -0.04 -14.39
CA GLU A 216 -27.14 0.35 -14.08
C GLU A 216 -27.93 -0.91 -13.68
N PRO A 217 -28.72 -0.87 -12.58
CA PRO A 217 -29.55 -2.00 -12.15
C PRO A 217 -30.76 -2.13 -13.09
N ARG A 218 -30.55 -2.56 -14.36
CA ARG A 218 -31.64 -2.81 -15.30
C ARG A 218 -32.52 -4.02 -14.93
N PHE A 219 -32.11 -4.82 -13.96
CA PHE A 219 -32.78 -6.06 -13.55
C PHE A 219 -33.44 -6.01 -12.15
N ALA A 220 -33.29 -4.94 -11.38
CA ALA A 220 -33.84 -4.88 -10.01
C ALA A 220 -35.26 -4.35 -9.92
N ILE A 221 -35.87 -3.88 -11.02
CA ILE A 221 -37.22 -3.25 -10.99
C ILE A 221 -38.32 -4.18 -11.54
N SER A 222 -37.99 -5.40 -11.98
CA SER A 222 -39.02 -6.31 -12.57
C SER A 222 -39.50 -7.41 -11.62
N ILE A 223 -39.15 -7.38 -10.31
CA ILE A 223 -39.54 -8.40 -9.33
C ILE A 223 -40.00 -7.74 -8.02
N LEU A 224 -40.72 -6.62 -8.08
CA LEU A 224 -41.53 -6.10 -6.97
C LEU A 224 -42.95 -5.81 -7.47
#